data_cb0b529dd36760282dea978d6cda4aae
#
_entry.id   cb0b529dd36760282dea978d6cda4aae
#
_cell.length_a   1.000
_cell.length_b   1.000
_cell.length_c   1.000
_cell.angle_alpha   90.00
_cell.angle_beta   90.00
_cell.angle_gamma   90.00
#
_symmetry.space_group_name_H-M   'P 1'
#
loop_
_entity.id
_entity.type
_entity.pdbx_description
1 polymer ?
#
loop_
_entity_poly.entity_id
_entity_poly.type
_entity_poly.pdbx_seq_one_letter_code
_entity_poly.pdbx_strand_id
1 'polypeptide(L)'
;MKLLKSPAGRRLALVALLLPAAANPYSAKRPVPPQVLPAVAAVIPAAPAVALSEPDLAMRLADAAPAASREVLRLAARAMSCALRDPAFGVDPRRLGVIDYSRPSTEPRLWVFDLAARKLLFEEWVAHGRNSGGNLTTSFSNRDGSFMTSLGGFTAQETYMGGNGYSLRLRGLEPGFNDRARERAIVIHGAPYVNPVAAKLQGRLGRSLGCPAVRPQVARQLIDSIRDGTFVFAYYPDRDWLQRSQLLSGECGGGAAPSHAAHPSAGTTAGSH
;
A
#
# COMPACT_ATOMS: atom_id res chain seq x y z
N MET A 1 -19.91 -46.61 -52.41
CA MET A 1 -21.07 -47.58 -52.54
C MET A 1 -21.36 -48.13 -51.15
N LYS A 2 -22.42 -47.82 -50.58
CA LYS A 2 -23.34 -48.33 -49.56
C LYS A 2 -23.83 -47.27 -48.63
N LEU A 3 -25.05 -46.85 -48.91
CA LEU A 3 -25.99 -46.19 -48.02
C LEU A 3 -26.43 -47.11 -46.90
N LEU A 4 -26.66 -46.61 -45.68
CA LEU A 4 -27.56 -47.18 -44.70
C LEU A 4 -28.12 -46.03 -43.84
N LYS A 5 -29.27 -45.62 -44.14
CA LYS A 5 -30.62 -45.56 -43.48
C LYS A 5 -30.60 -45.23 -41.99
N SER A 6 -31.19 -44.05 -41.72
CA SER A 6 -31.79 -43.59 -40.45
C SER A 6 -33.01 -44.42 -40.04
N PRO A 7 -33.34 -44.58 -38.77
CA PRO A 7 -34.73 -44.67 -38.34
C PRO A 7 -35.19 -43.55 -37.39
N ALA A 8 -36.23 -42.97 -37.82
CA ALA A 8 -37.49 -42.57 -37.22
C ALA A 8 -37.55 -42.21 -35.72
N GLY A 9 -38.09 -41.03 -35.49
CA GLY A 9 -38.44 -40.46 -34.20
C GLY A 9 -39.56 -41.18 -33.43
N ARG A 10 -39.45 -41.00 -32.12
CA ARG A 10 -40.57 -41.18 -31.19
C ARG A 10 -40.80 -39.90 -30.43
N ARG A 11 -41.91 -39.25 -30.73
CA ARG A 11 -42.46 -38.15 -29.93
C ARG A 11 -43.09 -38.72 -28.69
N LEU A 12 -42.56 -38.39 -27.49
CA LEU A 12 -43.30 -38.61 -26.24
C LEU A 12 -44.11 -37.34 -25.96
N ALA A 13 -45.43 -37.56 -25.89
CA ALA A 13 -46.37 -36.53 -25.44
C ALA A 13 -46.34 -36.47 -23.91
N LEU A 14 -46.00 -35.30 -23.36
CA LEU A 14 -46.09 -35.01 -21.93
C LEU A 14 -47.53 -34.62 -21.60
N VAL A 15 -48.28 -35.50 -20.87
CA VAL A 15 -49.58 -35.19 -20.30
C VAL A 15 -49.32 -34.43 -18.99
N ALA A 16 -49.67 -33.14 -18.94
CA ALA A 16 -49.67 -32.36 -17.72
C ALA A 16 -50.92 -32.67 -16.89
N LEU A 17 -50.75 -33.34 -15.76
CA LEU A 17 -51.81 -33.44 -14.74
C LEU A 17 -51.85 -32.15 -13.93
N LEU A 18 -52.94 -31.41 -14.06
CA LEU A 18 -53.32 -30.32 -13.18
C LEU A 18 -53.95 -30.88 -11.89
N LEU A 19 -53.27 -30.74 -10.78
CA LEU A 19 -53.80 -30.97 -9.44
C LEU A 19 -54.33 -29.66 -8.86
N PRO A 20 -55.51 -29.62 -8.22
CA PRO A 20 -56.05 -28.42 -7.62
C PRO A 20 -55.27 -28.05 -6.34
N ALA A 21 -54.93 -26.78 -6.17
CA ALA A 21 -54.32 -26.22 -4.98
C ALA A 21 -55.31 -26.27 -3.80
N ALA A 22 -55.02 -27.06 -2.79
CA ALA A 22 -55.72 -27.07 -1.51
C ALA A 22 -55.32 -25.79 -0.73
N ALA A 23 -56.29 -24.93 -0.42
CA ALA A 23 -56.12 -23.75 0.43
C ALA A 23 -55.75 -24.16 1.87
N ASN A 24 -54.66 -23.68 2.38
CA ASN A 24 -54.17 -23.92 3.73
C ASN A 24 -54.79 -22.89 4.71
N PRO A 25 -55.63 -23.32 5.69
CA PRO A 25 -56.33 -22.37 6.57
C PRO A 25 -55.54 -21.89 7.81
N TYR A 26 -54.23 -22.16 7.89
CA TYR A 26 -53.42 -21.67 9.02
C TYR A 26 -52.56 -20.47 8.65
N SER A 27 -53.21 -19.27 8.56
CA SER A 27 -52.50 -18.00 8.62
C SER A 27 -52.22 -17.66 10.11
N ALA A 28 -51.21 -18.32 10.66
CA ALA A 28 -50.68 -17.94 11.97
C ALA A 28 -49.91 -16.62 11.80
N LYS A 29 -50.39 -15.56 12.46
CA LYS A 29 -49.64 -14.27 12.58
C LYS A 29 -48.27 -14.58 13.14
N ARG A 30 -47.25 -14.33 12.32
CA ARG A 30 -45.86 -14.42 12.77
C ARG A 30 -45.65 -13.40 13.90
N PRO A 31 -45.06 -13.76 15.05
CA PRO A 31 -44.65 -12.80 16.05
C PRO A 31 -43.59 -11.90 15.46
N VAL A 32 -43.77 -10.58 15.58
CA VAL A 32 -42.78 -9.57 15.22
C VAL A 32 -41.59 -9.75 16.16
N PRO A 33 -40.36 -9.98 15.65
CA PRO A 33 -39.18 -10.07 16.52
C PRO A 33 -38.98 -8.73 17.23
N PRO A 34 -38.50 -8.72 18.50
CA PRO A 34 -38.22 -7.48 19.21
C PRO A 34 -37.20 -6.69 18.39
N GLN A 35 -37.52 -5.40 18.10
CA GLN A 35 -36.58 -4.47 17.51
C GLN A 35 -35.44 -4.24 18.51
N VAL A 36 -34.29 -4.84 18.24
CA VAL A 36 -33.05 -4.47 18.92
C VAL A 36 -32.66 -3.10 18.38
N LEU A 37 -32.91 -2.08 19.19
CA LEU A 37 -32.38 -0.73 18.93
C LEU A 37 -30.87 -0.85 18.80
N PRO A 38 -30.24 -0.28 17.75
CA PRO A 38 -28.80 -0.27 17.68
C PRO A 38 -28.24 0.44 18.91
N ALA A 39 -27.41 -0.27 19.67
CA ALA A 39 -26.65 0.37 20.75
C ALA A 39 -25.86 1.50 20.12
N VAL A 40 -26.20 2.74 20.46
CA VAL A 40 -25.37 3.90 20.13
C VAL A 40 -24.07 3.70 20.89
N ALA A 41 -23.08 3.14 20.22
CA ALA A 41 -21.72 3.11 20.74
C ALA A 41 -21.33 4.58 20.95
N ALA A 42 -21.19 4.97 22.21
CA ALA A 42 -20.68 6.29 22.56
C ALA A 42 -19.32 6.41 21.88
N VAL A 43 -19.23 7.28 20.88
CA VAL A 43 -17.96 7.70 20.29
C VAL A 43 -17.25 8.47 21.40
N ILE A 44 -16.43 7.77 22.17
CA ILE A 44 -15.48 8.41 23.08
C ILE A 44 -14.55 9.19 22.16
N PRO A 45 -14.53 10.54 22.21
CA PRO A 45 -13.58 11.30 21.41
C PRO A 45 -12.18 10.82 21.81
N ALA A 46 -11.43 10.29 20.86
CA ALA A 46 -10.04 9.97 21.09
C ALA A 46 -9.37 11.25 21.61
N ALA A 47 -8.75 11.16 22.78
CA ALA A 47 -7.97 12.25 23.34
C ALA A 47 -7.03 12.76 22.24
N PRO A 48 -6.85 14.08 22.07
CA PRO A 48 -5.97 14.62 21.06
C PRO A 48 -4.60 13.97 21.26
N ALA A 49 -4.11 13.27 20.22
CA ALA A 49 -2.78 12.70 20.25
C ALA A 49 -1.82 13.88 20.48
N VAL A 50 -1.19 13.94 21.64
CA VAL A 50 -0.16 14.93 21.92
C VAL A 50 0.90 14.70 20.82
N ALA A 51 1.03 15.68 19.94
CA ALA A 51 2.04 15.61 18.88
C ALA A 51 3.40 15.52 19.55
N LEU A 52 4.03 14.35 19.45
CA LEU A 52 5.37 14.14 19.98
C LEU A 52 6.34 15.04 19.23
N SER A 53 7.33 15.56 19.94
CA SER A 53 8.47 16.19 19.26
C SER A 53 9.19 15.16 18.39
N GLU A 54 9.86 15.60 17.32
CA GLU A 54 10.65 14.69 16.45
C GLU A 54 11.64 13.83 17.26
N PRO A 55 12.44 14.37 18.20
CA PRO A 55 13.35 13.57 19.02
C PRO A 55 12.64 12.53 19.88
N ASP A 56 11.51 12.90 20.52
CA ASP A 56 10.74 11.96 21.34
C ASP A 56 10.15 10.82 20.52
N LEU A 57 9.66 11.13 19.33
CA LEU A 57 9.16 10.13 18.39
C LEU A 57 10.30 9.17 17.98
N ALA A 58 11.44 9.70 17.56
CA ALA A 58 12.59 8.90 17.15
C ALA A 58 13.08 7.96 18.26
N MET A 59 13.17 8.44 19.48
CA MET A 59 13.56 7.64 20.65
C MET A 59 12.58 6.49 20.88
N ARG A 60 11.26 6.76 20.88
CA ARG A 60 10.23 5.72 21.08
C ARG A 60 10.21 4.67 19.98
N LEU A 61 10.45 5.06 18.74
CA LEU A 61 10.58 4.11 17.63
C LEU A 61 11.77 3.18 17.84
N ALA A 62 12.92 3.73 18.27
CA ALA A 62 14.13 2.96 18.53
C ALA A 62 13.97 1.98 19.71
N ASP A 63 13.26 2.38 20.77
CA ASP A 63 12.96 1.51 21.89
C ASP A 63 12.00 0.37 21.51
N ALA A 64 11.01 0.68 20.64
CA ALA A 64 10.03 -0.32 20.19
C ALA A 64 10.61 -1.30 19.15
N ALA A 65 11.62 -0.89 18.37
CA ALA A 65 12.23 -1.71 17.32
C ALA A 65 13.76 -1.70 17.41
N PRO A 66 14.35 -2.35 18.41
CA PRO A 66 15.81 -2.33 18.65
C PRO A 66 16.64 -2.93 17.51
N ALA A 67 16.03 -3.76 16.65
CA ALA A 67 16.68 -4.32 15.47
C ALA A 67 16.74 -3.34 14.29
N ALA A 68 15.97 -2.25 14.31
CA ALA A 68 15.99 -1.21 13.26
C ALA A 68 17.15 -0.23 13.48
N SER A 69 17.65 0.38 12.40
CA SER A 69 18.65 1.44 12.48
C SER A 69 18.07 2.68 13.18
N ARG A 70 18.69 3.11 14.27
CA ARG A 70 18.30 4.34 14.98
C ARG A 70 18.32 5.57 14.07
N GLU A 71 19.29 5.66 13.17
CA GLU A 71 19.39 6.75 12.19
C GLU A 71 18.21 6.75 11.21
N VAL A 72 17.84 5.57 10.69
CA VAL A 72 16.69 5.44 9.79
C VAL A 72 15.39 5.82 10.49
N LEU A 73 15.20 5.39 11.73
CA LEU A 73 14.03 5.75 12.54
C LEU A 73 13.98 7.25 12.86
N ARG A 74 15.15 7.89 13.11
CA ARG A 74 15.24 9.34 13.29
C ARG A 74 14.85 10.09 12.01
N LEU A 75 15.34 9.66 10.86
CA LEU A 75 14.97 10.25 9.57
C LEU A 75 13.46 10.05 9.26
N ALA A 76 12.92 8.88 9.58
CA ALA A 76 11.49 8.61 9.43
C ALA A 76 10.63 9.51 10.32
N ALA A 77 11.03 9.71 11.58
CA ALA A 77 10.37 10.63 12.51
C ALA A 77 10.40 12.07 11.99
N ARG A 78 11.55 12.53 11.50
CA ARG A 78 11.73 13.85 10.89
C ARG A 78 10.83 14.03 9.66
N ALA A 79 10.88 13.07 8.72
CA ALA A 79 10.07 13.11 7.50
C ALA A 79 8.57 13.11 7.81
N MET A 80 8.12 12.28 8.77
CA MET A 80 6.73 12.24 9.20
C MET A 80 6.30 13.57 9.86
N SER A 81 7.11 14.10 10.77
CA SER A 81 6.83 15.38 11.44
C SER A 81 6.73 16.53 10.43
N CYS A 82 7.51 16.45 9.37
CA CYS A 82 7.41 17.35 8.24
C CYS A 82 6.10 17.17 7.47
N ALA A 83 5.79 15.94 7.06
CA ALA A 83 4.60 15.64 6.27
C ALA A 83 3.30 15.99 6.99
N LEU A 84 3.26 15.90 8.33
CA LEU A 84 2.10 16.28 9.15
C LEU A 84 1.80 17.79 9.12
N ARG A 85 2.76 18.64 8.73
CA ARG A 85 2.54 20.09 8.64
C ARG A 85 1.80 20.51 7.37
N ASP A 86 1.73 19.63 6.38
CA ASP A 86 0.95 19.86 5.16
C ASP A 86 -0.32 18.98 5.14
N PRO A 87 -1.50 19.55 5.42
CA PRO A 87 -2.75 18.80 5.39
C PRO A 87 -3.05 18.15 4.03
N ALA A 88 -2.50 18.69 2.93
CA ALA A 88 -2.68 18.15 1.59
C ALA A 88 -2.03 16.76 1.43
N PHE A 89 -1.08 16.40 2.27
CA PHE A 89 -0.49 15.07 2.27
C PHE A 89 -1.42 13.99 2.85
N GLY A 90 -2.39 14.38 3.69
CA GLY A 90 -3.39 13.47 4.25
C GLY A 90 -2.77 12.42 5.17
N VAL A 91 -1.75 12.79 5.93
CA VAL A 91 -1.04 11.88 6.85
C VAL A 91 -1.80 11.73 8.15
N ASP A 92 -2.06 10.48 8.55
CA ASP A 92 -2.61 10.12 9.87
C ASP A 92 -1.46 9.96 10.88
N PRO A 93 -1.46 10.73 12.00
CA PRO A 93 -0.38 10.69 12.99
C PRO A 93 -0.35 9.41 13.83
N ARG A 94 -1.34 8.52 13.71
CA ARG A 94 -1.46 7.33 14.57
C ARG A 94 -0.57 6.17 14.15
N ARG A 95 -0.12 6.15 12.91
CA ARG A 95 0.62 5.01 12.33
C ARG A 95 1.82 5.47 11.54
N LEU A 96 2.88 4.64 11.58
CA LEU A 96 4.09 4.84 10.79
C LEU A 96 4.58 3.49 10.24
N GLY A 97 4.84 3.43 8.94
CA GLY A 97 5.59 2.36 8.31
C GLY A 97 7.00 2.82 7.95
N VAL A 98 8.02 2.00 8.21
CA VAL A 98 9.41 2.29 7.85
C VAL A 98 10.00 1.11 7.10
N ILE A 99 10.54 1.34 5.93
CA ILE A 99 11.25 0.35 5.12
C ILE A 99 12.70 0.79 4.99
N ASP A 100 13.63 -0.05 5.43
CA ASP A 100 15.07 0.19 5.29
C ASP A 100 15.65 -0.66 4.17
N TYR A 101 15.70 -0.12 2.97
CA TYR A 101 16.26 -0.78 1.80
C TYR A 101 17.80 -0.87 1.80
N SER A 102 18.51 -0.28 2.76
CA SER A 102 19.94 -0.48 2.94
C SER A 102 20.28 -1.87 3.49
N ARG A 103 19.29 -2.53 4.12
CA ARG A 103 19.43 -3.90 4.62
C ARG A 103 19.22 -4.93 3.51
N PRO A 104 19.83 -6.11 3.63
CA PRO A 104 19.63 -7.20 2.68
C PRO A 104 18.18 -7.68 2.71
N SER A 105 17.67 -8.13 1.56
CA SER A 105 16.29 -8.63 1.44
C SER A 105 16.03 -9.92 2.24
N THR A 106 17.09 -10.62 2.61
CA THR A 106 17.06 -11.83 3.46
C THR A 106 16.79 -11.56 4.93
N GLU A 107 16.75 -10.29 5.33
CA GLU A 107 16.46 -9.85 6.70
C GLU A 107 15.14 -9.08 6.77
N PRO A 108 14.46 -9.05 7.95
CA PRO A 108 13.39 -8.11 8.20
C PRO A 108 13.90 -6.68 8.04
N ARG A 109 13.14 -5.87 7.28
CA ARG A 109 13.51 -4.48 6.98
C ARG A 109 12.30 -3.57 6.75
N LEU A 110 11.12 -4.02 7.16
CA LEU A 110 9.89 -3.25 7.26
C LEU A 110 9.38 -3.32 8.69
N TRP A 111 9.17 -2.16 9.30
CA TRP A 111 8.55 -2.01 10.62
C TRP A 111 7.27 -1.19 10.49
N VAL A 112 6.24 -1.60 11.20
CA VAL A 112 4.98 -0.85 11.30
C VAL A 112 4.68 -0.57 12.76
N PHE A 113 4.47 0.70 13.10
CA PHE A 113 4.26 1.17 14.45
C PHE A 113 2.83 1.69 14.64
N ASP A 114 2.23 1.38 15.78
CA ASP A 114 1.11 2.09 16.37
C ASP A 114 1.65 3.15 17.33
N LEU A 115 1.63 4.39 16.89
CA LEU A 115 2.17 5.52 17.67
C LEU A 115 1.28 5.89 18.85
N ALA A 116 -0.05 5.70 18.70
CA ALA A 116 -1.01 5.95 19.78
C ALA A 116 -0.87 4.90 20.89
N ALA A 117 -0.78 3.62 20.53
CA ALA A 117 -0.58 2.52 21.47
C ALA A 117 0.90 2.33 21.88
N ARG A 118 1.83 3.03 21.24
CA ARG A 118 3.29 2.93 21.48
C ARG A 118 3.82 1.51 21.28
N LYS A 119 3.38 0.85 20.19
CA LYS A 119 3.69 -0.55 19.91
C LYS A 119 4.26 -0.74 18.52
N LEU A 120 5.21 -1.65 18.42
CA LEU A 120 5.58 -2.28 17.14
C LEU A 120 4.49 -3.30 16.80
N LEU A 121 3.86 -3.14 15.63
CA LEU A 121 2.84 -4.06 15.13
C LEU A 121 3.45 -5.16 14.25
N PHE A 122 4.39 -4.77 13.39
CA PHE A 122 5.03 -5.69 12.45
C PHE A 122 6.53 -5.39 12.34
N GLU A 123 7.32 -6.47 12.29
CA GLU A 123 8.69 -6.51 11.83
C GLU A 123 8.76 -7.57 10.73
N GLU A 124 8.93 -7.15 9.46
CA GLU A 124 8.66 -7.99 8.32
C GLU A 124 9.69 -7.91 7.20
N TRP A 125 9.76 -9.00 6.44
CA TRP A 125 10.45 -9.03 5.18
C TRP A 125 9.66 -8.26 4.12
N VAL A 126 10.37 -7.47 3.33
CA VAL A 126 9.78 -6.77 2.19
C VAL A 126 10.68 -6.89 0.97
N ALA A 127 10.06 -7.28 -0.17
CA ALA A 127 10.75 -7.31 -1.45
C ALA A 127 10.81 -5.91 -2.07
N HIS A 128 11.77 -5.75 -2.99
CA HIS A 128 11.95 -4.55 -3.82
C HIS A 128 11.77 -4.90 -5.31
N GLY A 129 11.81 -3.88 -6.16
CA GLY A 129 11.70 -4.00 -7.61
C GLY A 129 12.87 -4.77 -8.23
N ARG A 130 12.59 -5.57 -9.27
CA ARG A 130 13.58 -6.47 -9.89
C ARG A 130 14.82 -5.75 -10.44
N ASN A 131 14.67 -4.50 -10.84
CA ASN A 131 15.76 -3.68 -11.34
C ASN A 131 16.41 -2.80 -10.26
N SER A 132 15.96 -2.92 -8.99
CA SER A 132 16.56 -2.21 -7.87
C SER A 132 17.78 -2.91 -7.26
N GLY A 133 18.08 -4.14 -7.64
CA GLY A 133 19.24 -4.88 -7.14
C GLY A 133 18.98 -6.37 -6.92
N GLY A 134 19.93 -7.04 -6.28
CA GLY A 134 19.88 -8.45 -5.91
C GLY A 134 19.35 -8.67 -4.50
N ASN A 135 20.22 -9.14 -3.58
CA ASN A 135 19.92 -9.20 -2.15
C ASN A 135 19.95 -7.79 -1.52
N LEU A 136 20.94 -7.02 -1.89
CA LEU A 136 21.03 -5.59 -1.57
C LEU A 136 20.33 -4.78 -2.65
N THR A 137 19.68 -3.71 -2.24
CA THR A 137 19.09 -2.72 -3.14
C THR A 137 20.18 -1.69 -3.46
N THR A 138 20.30 -1.31 -4.73
CA THR A 138 21.37 -0.39 -5.20
C THR A 138 20.86 0.71 -6.11
N SER A 139 19.62 0.59 -6.62
CA SER A 139 19.08 1.50 -7.63
C SER A 139 17.61 1.78 -7.39
N PHE A 140 17.22 3.03 -7.57
CA PHE A 140 15.86 3.52 -7.36
C PHE A 140 15.41 4.39 -8.53
N SER A 141 14.10 4.51 -8.74
CA SER A 141 13.58 5.31 -9.83
C SER A 141 12.14 5.74 -9.62
N ASN A 142 11.81 6.93 -10.10
CA ASN A 142 10.45 7.43 -10.21
C ASN A 142 9.88 7.30 -11.65
N ARG A 143 10.66 6.74 -12.60
CA ARG A 143 10.24 6.58 -14.00
C ARG A 143 9.32 5.39 -14.16
N ASP A 144 8.29 5.58 -14.99
CA ASP A 144 7.43 4.49 -15.41
C ASP A 144 8.20 3.41 -16.18
N GLY A 145 7.77 2.15 -16.07
CA GLY A 145 8.44 1.02 -16.71
C GLY A 145 9.84 0.70 -16.18
N SER A 146 10.38 1.42 -15.19
CA SER A 146 11.72 1.17 -14.64
C SER A 146 11.83 -0.16 -13.91
N PHE A 147 10.72 -0.68 -13.38
CA PHE A 147 10.68 -1.84 -12.47
C PHE A 147 11.58 -1.69 -11.24
N MET A 148 11.84 -0.45 -10.86
CA MET A 148 12.61 -0.08 -9.67
C MET A 148 11.69 0.43 -8.58
N THR A 149 12.08 0.22 -7.34
CA THR A 149 11.47 0.83 -6.15
C THR A 149 11.74 2.33 -6.13
N SER A 150 10.86 3.12 -5.51
CA SER A 150 11.04 4.54 -5.24
C SER A 150 11.37 4.78 -3.78
N LEU A 151 12.13 5.83 -3.49
CA LEU A 151 12.50 6.27 -2.13
C LEU A 151 11.57 7.37 -1.62
N GLY A 152 11.62 7.61 -0.33
CA GLY A 152 11.01 8.77 0.30
C GLY A 152 9.74 8.49 1.06
N GLY A 153 8.98 9.56 1.34
CA GLY A 153 7.73 9.52 2.06
C GLY A 153 6.54 9.25 1.16
N PHE A 154 5.63 8.40 1.65
CA PHE A 154 4.38 8.07 0.99
C PHE A 154 3.23 8.20 1.98
N THR A 155 2.04 8.50 1.48
CA THR A 155 0.78 8.29 2.20
C THR A 155 0.09 7.04 1.67
N ALA A 156 -0.23 6.11 2.57
CA ALA A 156 -1.04 4.94 2.26
C ALA A 156 -2.49 5.37 2.02
N GLN A 157 -3.07 4.89 0.94
CA GLN A 157 -4.40 5.30 0.49
C GLN A 157 -5.44 4.17 0.66
N GLU A 158 -6.35 4.07 -0.29
CA GLU A 158 -7.38 3.05 -0.34
C GLU A 158 -6.83 1.66 -0.68
N THR A 159 -7.52 0.64 -0.22
CA THR A 159 -7.28 -0.75 -0.62
C THR A 159 -8.13 -1.14 -1.82
N TYR A 160 -7.67 -2.13 -2.59
CA TYR A 160 -8.43 -2.69 -3.70
C TYR A 160 -8.05 -4.15 -3.97
N MET A 161 -8.90 -4.85 -4.73
CA MET A 161 -8.59 -6.19 -5.25
C MET A 161 -8.07 -6.03 -6.67
N GLY A 162 -6.81 -6.38 -6.90
CA GLY A 162 -6.16 -6.30 -8.20
C GLY A 162 -5.46 -7.60 -8.60
N GLY A 163 -4.61 -7.56 -9.63
CA GLY A 163 -3.86 -8.73 -10.10
C GLY A 163 -2.92 -9.35 -9.05
N ASN A 164 -2.50 -8.56 -8.05
CA ASN A 164 -1.72 -9.02 -6.91
C ASN A 164 -2.59 -9.38 -5.69
N GLY A 165 -3.91 -9.51 -5.86
CA GLY A 165 -4.86 -9.71 -4.77
C GLY A 165 -5.13 -8.43 -3.99
N TYR A 166 -5.38 -8.57 -2.68
CA TYR A 166 -5.64 -7.45 -1.77
C TYR A 166 -4.41 -6.57 -1.64
N SER A 167 -4.53 -5.34 -2.08
CA SER A 167 -3.42 -4.40 -2.27
C SER A 167 -3.76 -3.02 -1.73
N LEU A 168 -2.73 -2.27 -1.29
CA LEU A 168 -2.81 -0.93 -0.72
C LEU A 168 -2.09 0.06 -1.64
N ARG A 169 -2.79 1.07 -2.13
CA ARG A 169 -2.20 2.13 -2.96
C ARG A 169 -1.31 3.05 -2.15
N LEU A 170 -0.21 3.48 -2.77
CA LEU A 170 0.70 4.46 -2.21
C LEU A 170 0.69 5.73 -3.07
N ARG A 171 0.58 6.89 -2.41
CA ARG A 171 0.81 8.20 -3.00
C ARG A 171 2.18 8.70 -2.54
N GLY A 172 3.06 8.98 -3.46
CA GLY A 172 4.37 9.60 -3.18
C GLY A 172 4.22 11.09 -2.88
N LEU A 173 5.04 11.59 -1.98
CA LEU A 173 4.99 12.96 -1.46
C LEU A 173 6.16 13.82 -1.93
N GLU A 174 7.15 13.23 -2.60
CA GLU A 174 8.40 13.92 -2.94
C GLU A 174 8.58 14.03 -4.46
N PRO A 175 8.48 15.26 -5.02
CA PRO A 175 8.67 15.52 -6.44
C PRO A 175 10.02 15.00 -6.96
N GLY A 176 9.97 14.28 -8.08
CA GLY A 176 11.14 13.69 -8.73
C GLY A 176 11.62 12.37 -8.14
N PHE A 177 11.24 12.02 -6.91
CA PHE A 177 11.66 10.78 -6.23
C PHE A 177 10.57 9.71 -6.18
N ASN A 178 9.31 10.10 -5.89
CA ASN A 178 8.22 9.15 -5.77
C ASN A 178 6.83 9.71 -6.12
N ASP A 179 6.72 10.98 -6.50
CA ASP A 179 5.44 11.63 -6.83
C ASP A 179 4.63 10.90 -7.91
N ARG A 180 5.29 10.12 -8.76
CA ARG A 180 4.63 9.28 -9.77
C ARG A 180 4.23 7.88 -9.28
N ALA A 181 4.35 7.61 -7.98
CA ALA A 181 4.07 6.28 -7.42
C ALA A 181 2.65 5.79 -7.76
N ARG A 182 1.65 6.69 -7.67
CA ARG A 182 0.25 6.33 -8.00
C ARG A 182 0.07 6.00 -9.48
N GLU A 183 0.63 6.78 -10.39
CA GLU A 183 0.61 6.52 -11.85
C GLU A 183 1.30 5.19 -12.18
N ARG A 184 2.42 4.92 -11.54
CA ARG A 184 3.21 3.69 -11.69
C ARG A 184 2.57 2.48 -11.01
N ALA A 185 1.39 2.63 -10.41
CA ALA A 185 0.69 1.60 -9.66
C ALA A 185 1.56 0.94 -8.57
N ILE A 186 2.38 1.75 -7.87
CA ILE A 186 3.16 1.29 -6.71
C ILE A 186 2.20 1.05 -5.54
N VAL A 187 2.19 -0.19 -5.05
CA VAL A 187 1.28 -0.65 -4.02
C VAL A 187 2.00 -1.56 -3.02
N ILE A 188 1.48 -1.67 -1.79
CA ILE A 188 1.86 -2.74 -0.88
C ILE A 188 0.93 -3.92 -1.13
N HIS A 189 1.49 -5.12 -1.32
CA HIS A 189 0.71 -6.34 -1.58
C HIS A 189 1.41 -7.59 -1.04
N GLY A 190 0.64 -8.68 -0.87
CA GLY A 190 1.21 -9.99 -0.56
C GLY A 190 1.77 -10.66 -1.81
N ALA A 191 2.90 -11.38 -1.67
CA ALA A 191 3.45 -12.13 -2.79
C ALA A 191 4.14 -13.43 -2.36
N PRO A 192 3.86 -14.57 -3.04
CA PRO A 192 4.46 -15.86 -2.69
C PRO A 192 6.00 -15.89 -2.78
N TYR A 193 6.57 -15.03 -3.62
CA TYR A 193 8.02 -14.90 -3.77
C TYR A 193 8.70 -14.20 -2.57
N VAL A 194 7.92 -13.64 -1.64
CA VAL A 194 8.42 -13.16 -0.34
C VAL A 194 8.38 -14.33 0.64
N ASN A 195 9.38 -15.18 0.54
CA ASN A 195 9.51 -16.38 1.36
C ASN A 195 10.91 -16.41 1.99
N PRO A 196 11.02 -16.15 3.34
CA PRO A 196 12.30 -16.12 4.03
C PRO A 196 13.04 -17.46 4.00
N VAL A 197 12.34 -18.58 3.98
CA VAL A 197 12.98 -19.91 3.92
C VAL A 197 13.64 -20.11 2.55
N ALA A 198 12.91 -19.84 1.47
CA ALA A 198 13.46 -19.88 0.12
C ALA A 198 14.59 -18.86 -0.06
N ALA A 199 14.48 -17.68 0.54
CA ALA A 199 15.49 -16.63 0.47
C ALA A 199 16.83 -17.05 1.08
N LYS A 200 16.82 -17.82 2.18
CA LYS A 200 18.06 -18.38 2.78
C LYS A 200 18.79 -19.29 1.80
N LEU A 201 18.07 -20.08 1.00
CA LEU A 201 18.66 -20.99 0.02
C LEU A 201 19.12 -20.27 -1.25
N GLN A 202 18.39 -19.23 -1.67
CA GLN A 202 18.63 -18.49 -2.92
C GLN A 202 19.52 -17.27 -2.75
N GLY A 203 19.87 -16.90 -1.49
CA GLY A 203 20.64 -15.71 -1.15
C GLY A 203 19.89 -14.40 -1.29
N ARG A 204 18.57 -14.40 -1.58
CA ARG A 204 17.70 -13.21 -1.66
C ARG A 204 16.22 -13.58 -1.69
N LEU A 205 15.35 -12.60 -1.41
CA LEU A 205 13.91 -12.71 -1.73
C LEU A 205 13.66 -12.67 -3.24
N GLY A 206 12.48 -13.11 -3.67
CA GLY A 206 11.94 -12.75 -4.98
C GLY A 206 11.73 -11.23 -5.08
N ARG A 207 11.44 -10.73 -6.28
CA ARG A 207 11.41 -9.29 -6.60
C ARG A 207 10.14 -8.93 -7.34
N SER A 208 9.63 -7.71 -7.06
CA SER A 208 8.45 -7.13 -7.70
C SER A 208 8.78 -6.37 -8.99
N LEU A 209 7.81 -5.65 -9.52
CA LEU A 209 7.99 -4.66 -10.59
C LEU A 209 8.12 -3.22 -10.05
N GLY A 210 8.56 -3.09 -8.78
CA GLY A 210 8.75 -1.80 -8.10
C GLY A 210 8.06 -1.71 -6.74
N CYS A 211 6.98 -2.46 -6.55
CA CYS A 211 6.17 -2.47 -5.34
C CYS A 211 6.90 -3.02 -4.11
N PRO A 212 6.67 -2.46 -2.90
CA PRO A 212 6.96 -3.17 -1.67
C PRO A 212 6.02 -4.38 -1.53
N ALA A 213 6.56 -5.59 -1.62
CA ALA A 213 5.75 -6.80 -1.45
C ALA A 213 6.13 -7.50 -0.14
N VAL A 214 5.11 -8.01 0.59
CA VAL A 214 5.27 -8.68 1.87
C VAL A 214 4.82 -10.15 1.80
N ARG A 215 5.05 -10.92 2.86
CA ARG A 215 4.60 -12.31 2.92
C ARG A 215 3.06 -12.39 2.81
N PRO A 216 2.50 -13.35 2.05
CA PRO A 216 1.05 -13.50 1.90
C PRO A 216 0.31 -13.64 3.24
N GLN A 217 0.93 -14.33 4.21
CA GLN A 217 0.33 -14.65 5.50
C GLN A 217 0.04 -13.40 6.35
N VAL A 218 0.84 -12.34 6.20
CA VAL A 218 0.69 -11.11 6.97
C VAL A 218 0.05 -9.97 6.16
N ALA A 219 -0.01 -10.11 4.84
CA ALA A 219 -0.36 -9.02 3.93
C ALA A 219 -1.68 -8.34 4.29
N ARG A 220 -2.76 -9.11 4.52
CA ARG A 220 -4.07 -8.55 4.84
C ARG A 220 -4.03 -7.75 6.15
N GLN A 221 -3.52 -8.35 7.22
CA GLN A 221 -3.47 -7.70 8.53
C GLN A 221 -2.58 -6.45 8.52
N LEU A 222 -1.43 -6.53 7.85
CA LEU A 222 -0.51 -5.41 7.69
C LEU A 222 -1.20 -4.28 6.90
N ILE A 223 -1.78 -4.56 5.75
CA ILE A 223 -2.49 -3.58 4.90
C ILE A 223 -3.64 -2.93 5.67
N ASP A 224 -4.47 -3.73 6.36
CA ASP A 224 -5.60 -3.21 7.14
C ASP A 224 -5.13 -2.30 8.30
N SER A 225 -3.93 -2.52 8.84
CA SER A 225 -3.36 -1.69 9.91
C SER A 225 -2.81 -0.35 9.44
N ILE A 226 -2.42 -0.23 8.15
CA ILE A 226 -1.73 0.96 7.63
C ILE A 226 -2.50 1.70 6.53
N ARG A 227 -3.68 1.24 6.12
CA ARG A 227 -4.49 1.96 5.13
C ARG A 227 -4.96 3.32 5.65
N ASP A 228 -5.48 4.16 4.75
CA ASP A 228 -6.21 5.39 5.05
C ASP A 228 -5.37 6.43 5.81
N GLY A 229 -4.22 6.82 5.25
CA GLY A 229 -3.44 7.96 5.71
C GLY A 229 -2.13 7.62 6.42
N THR A 230 -1.80 6.35 6.67
CA THR A 230 -0.51 6.02 7.30
C THR A 230 0.66 6.56 6.49
N PHE A 231 1.60 7.22 7.16
CA PHE A 231 2.87 7.62 6.57
C PHE A 231 3.79 6.41 6.44
N VAL A 232 4.30 6.17 5.23
CA VAL A 232 5.26 5.10 4.94
C VAL A 232 6.55 5.72 4.43
N PHE A 233 7.66 5.45 5.12
CA PHE A 233 8.98 5.97 4.78
C PHE A 233 9.86 4.86 4.21
N ALA A 234 10.28 5.02 2.95
CA ALA A 234 11.17 4.09 2.26
C ALA A 234 12.58 4.70 2.16
N TYR A 235 13.49 4.14 2.93
CA TYR A 235 14.85 4.64 3.11
C TYR A 235 15.89 3.84 2.31
N TYR A 236 16.86 4.57 1.80
CA TYR A 236 18.18 4.11 1.36
C TYR A 236 19.16 5.29 1.47
N PRO A 237 20.47 5.10 1.75
CA PRO A 237 21.43 6.21 1.84
C PRO A 237 21.86 6.74 0.46
N ASP A 238 20.87 7.11 -0.36
CA ASP A 238 21.07 7.79 -1.65
C ASP A 238 21.43 9.26 -1.42
N ARG A 239 22.57 9.70 -1.92
CA ARG A 239 23.08 11.04 -1.67
C ARG A 239 22.21 12.14 -2.28
N ASP A 240 21.73 11.92 -3.52
CA ASP A 240 20.91 12.92 -4.22
C ASP A 240 19.57 13.09 -3.50
N TRP A 241 18.92 11.97 -3.13
CA TRP A 241 17.68 12.02 -2.38
C TRP A 241 17.85 12.65 -0.99
N LEU A 242 18.87 12.24 -0.20
CA LEU A 242 19.11 12.78 1.14
C LEU A 242 19.35 14.29 1.15
N GLN A 243 20.00 14.83 0.10
CA GLN A 243 20.26 16.26 -0.03
C GLN A 243 19.06 17.06 -0.52
N ARG A 244 18.18 16.48 -1.33
CA ARG A 244 17.09 17.15 -2.02
C ARG A 244 15.71 16.84 -1.47
N SER A 245 15.60 15.90 -0.53
CA SER A 245 14.33 15.54 0.08
C SER A 245 13.74 16.71 0.87
N GLN A 246 12.58 17.18 0.44
CA GLN A 246 11.85 18.24 1.13
C GLN A 246 11.38 17.80 2.53
N LEU A 247 11.07 16.50 2.69
CA LEU A 247 10.67 15.95 3.97
C LEU A 247 11.84 15.88 4.97
N LEU A 248 13.08 15.78 4.48
CA LEU A 248 14.28 15.70 5.33
C LEU A 248 14.96 17.06 5.53
N SER A 249 14.79 18.03 4.64
CA SER A 249 15.34 19.39 4.81
C SER A 249 14.68 20.18 5.93
N GLY A 250 13.43 19.82 6.28
CA GLY A 250 12.62 20.55 7.24
C GLY A 250 11.87 21.75 6.62
N GLU A 251 11.96 21.97 5.34
CA GLU A 251 11.25 23.00 4.58
C GLU A 251 9.80 22.58 4.26
N CYS A 252 9.09 22.11 5.24
CA CYS A 252 7.74 21.61 5.09
C CYS A 252 6.71 22.69 5.38
N GLY A 253 5.72 22.83 4.50
CA GLY A 253 4.59 23.76 4.68
C GLY A 253 4.69 25.07 3.91
N GLY A 254 5.67 25.21 3.00
CA GLY A 254 5.68 26.26 1.99
C GLY A 254 5.05 25.74 0.70
N GLY A 255 3.72 25.84 0.57
CA GLY A 255 3.03 25.51 -0.67
C GLY A 255 3.46 26.41 -1.82
N ALA A 256 4.52 26.01 -2.53
CA ALA A 256 4.74 26.44 -3.89
C ALA A 256 4.32 25.28 -4.80
N ALA A 257 3.15 25.39 -5.42
CA ALA A 257 2.81 24.55 -6.55
C ALA A 257 3.98 24.61 -7.55
N PRO A 258 4.42 23.48 -8.14
CA PRO A 258 5.45 23.52 -9.17
C PRO A 258 4.91 24.39 -10.30
N SER A 259 5.56 25.52 -10.55
CA SER A 259 5.35 26.28 -11.76
C SER A 259 5.72 25.35 -12.92
N HIS A 260 4.74 24.99 -13.73
CA HIS A 260 4.98 24.40 -15.03
C HIS A 260 5.85 25.39 -15.80
N ALA A 261 7.16 25.15 -15.84
CA ALA A 261 8.03 25.83 -16.76
C ALA A 261 7.54 25.51 -18.18
N ALA A 262 6.93 26.51 -18.81
CA ALA A 262 6.52 26.43 -20.20
C ALA A 262 7.76 26.11 -21.04
N HIS A 263 7.72 25.02 -21.78
CA HIS A 263 8.68 24.73 -22.83
C HIS A 263 8.68 25.91 -23.82
N PRO A 264 9.81 26.53 -24.14
CA PRO A 264 9.86 27.49 -25.21
C PRO A 264 9.55 26.76 -26.53
N SER A 265 8.47 27.16 -27.17
CA SER A 265 8.13 26.75 -28.53
C SER A 265 9.28 27.19 -29.46
N ALA A 266 9.92 26.21 -30.09
CA ALA A 266 10.89 26.46 -31.16
C ALA A 266 10.15 27.16 -32.31
N GLY A 267 10.47 28.44 -32.49
CA GLY A 267 9.99 29.23 -33.63
C GLY A 267 10.56 28.67 -34.93
N THR A 268 9.68 28.25 -35.81
CA THR A 268 9.99 27.91 -37.21
C THR A 268 10.31 29.20 -37.94
N THR A 269 11.58 29.46 -38.24
CA THR A 269 11.98 30.50 -39.21
C THR A 269 11.80 29.92 -40.60
N ALA A 270 10.76 30.37 -41.30
CA ALA A 270 10.66 30.25 -42.74
C ALA A 270 11.73 31.15 -43.38
N GLY A 271 12.71 30.56 -44.04
CA GLY A 271 13.64 31.25 -44.93
C GLY A 271 13.22 31.06 -46.35
N SER A 272 12.77 32.16 -46.96
CA SER A 272 12.63 32.33 -48.41
C SER A 272 14.02 32.49 -49.02
N HIS A 273 14.36 31.64 -49.97
CA HIS A 273 14.94 31.94 -51.29
C HIS A 273 14.95 30.69 -52.15
#